data_8ba17ea3c441f9589efa0723055a8b49
#
_entry.id   8ba17ea3c441f9589efa0723055a8b49
#
_cell.length_a   1.000
_cell.length_b   1.000
_cell.length_c   1.000
_cell.angle_alpha   90.00
_cell.angle_beta   90.00
_cell.angle_gamma   90.00
#
_symmetry.space_group_name_H-M   'P 1'
#
loop_
_entity.id
_entity.type
_entity.pdbx_description
1 polymer ?
#
loop_
_entity_poly.entity_id
_entity_poly.type
_entity_poly.pdbx_seq_one_letter_code
_entity_poly.pdbx_strand_id
1 'polypeptide(L)'
;MKIKLQPQIGAAYEEITMDRPVTVKELADRYQPKLPYTVLLANVDGKDEELTYLLDRDCVVRLLDMRTYSANLVYQHSLSLIYLKAVMDVLGDLSVEIENSLNKGLYTEIKTPEPITEEQIAAVEQRMHELVKADLPIVREVYSRQEAIEIWGSYNYPEKSRLLEHAEDVETAKFYTLEGYRNFFYGLMTPSTGYVEHFELRKYR
;
A
#
# COMPACT_ATOMS: atom_id res chain seq x y z
N MET A 1 8.28 -14.74 -24.06
CA MET A 1 7.21 -14.89 -23.08
C MET A 1 5.92 -14.33 -23.65
N LYS A 2 4.84 -15.10 -23.56
CA LYS A 2 3.50 -14.71 -24.05
C LYS A 2 2.62 -14.32 -22.87
N ILE A 3 1.95 -13.19 -22.98
CA ILE A 3 1.04 -12.70 -21.94
C ILE A 3 -0.35 -12.57 -22.57
N LYS A 4 -1.35 -13.21 -21.97
CA LYS A 4 -2.75 -13.00 -22.29
C LYS A 4 -3.26 -11.87 -21.39
N LEU A 5 -3.35 -10.66 -21.95
CA LEU A 5 -3.63 -9.43 -21.19
C LEU A 5 -5.07 -8.96 -21.34
N GLN A 6 -5.71 -8.63 -20.23
CA GLN A 6 -6.91 -7.79 -20.16
C GLN A 6 -6.50 -6.40 -19.64
N PRO A 7 -6.42 -5.36 -20.49
CA PRO A 7 -5.86 -4.07 -20.12
C PRO A 7 -6.75 -3.23 -19.19
N GLN A 8 -8.03 -3.54 -19.13
CA GLN A 8 -9.00 -2.94 -18.20
C GLN A 8 -10.18 -3.86 -17.96
N ILE A 9 -10.91 -3.57 -16.90
CA ILE A 9 -12.13 -4.32 -16.53
C ILE A 9 -13.13 -4.28 -17.68
N GLY A 10 -13.61 -5.47 -18.10
CA GLY A 10 -14.60 -5.63 -19.18
C GLY A 10 -14.04 -5.57 -20.61
N ALA A 11 -12.75 -5.28 -20.79
CA ALA A 11 -12.11 -5.35 -22.11
C ALA A 11 -11.89 -6.79 -22.56
N ALA A 12 -11.78 -7.00 -23.87
CA ALA A 12 -11.34 -8.28 -24.41
C ALA A 12 -9.88 -8.57 -24.04
N TYR A 13 -9.54 -9.85 -23.97
CA TYR A 13 -8.15 -10.27 -23.85
C TYR A 13 -7.42 -10.11 -25.17
N GLU A 14 -6.18 -9.69 -25.12
CA GLU A 14 -5.25 -9.68 -26.23
C GLU A 14 -3.99 -10.48 -25.89
N GLU A 15 -3.32 -11.04 -26.90
CA GLU A 15 -2.03 -11.70 -26.74
C GLU A 15 -0.89 -10.74 -27.07
N ILE A 16 0.03 -10.59 -26.14
CA ILE A 16 1.25 -9.79 -26.33
C ILE A 16 2.47 -10.67 -26.11
N THR A 17 3.53 -10.38 -26.84
CA THR A 17 4.83 -11.07 -26.70
C THR A 17 5.85 -10.12 -26.11
N MET A 18 6.57 -10.61 -25.10
CA MET A 18 7.68 -9.89 -24.45
C MET A 18 8.97 -10.65 -24.64
N ASP A 19 10.02 -9.93 -25.05
CA ASP A 19 11.34 -10.51 -25.32
C ASP A 19 12.17 -10.71 -24.04
N ARG A 20 11.75 -10.07 -22.94
CA ARG A 20 12.39 -10.15 -21.62
C ARG A 20 11.35 -10.17 -20.50
N PRO A 21 11.74 -10.56 -19.28
CA PRO A 21 10.92 -10.32 -18.10
C PRO A 21 10.61 -8.81 -17.94
N VAL A 22 9.39 -8.50 -17.52
CA VAL A 22 8.91 -7.12 -17.28
C VAL A 22 8.13 -7.06 -15.99
N THR A 23 8.12 -5.92 -15.33
CA THR A 23 7.22 -5.72 -14.20
C THR A 23 5.79 -5.49 -14.67
N VAL A 24 4.82 -5.77 -13.80
CA VAL A 24 3.42 -5.40 -14.05
C VAL A 24 3.29 -3.90 -14.30
N LYS A 25 4.10 -3.08 -13.59
CA LYS A 25 4.15 -1.62 -13.79
C LYS A 25 4.55 -1.25 -15.21
N GLU A 26 5.65 -1.82 -15.72
CA GLU A 26 6.09 -1.54 -17.11
C GLU A 26 4.99 -1.90 -18.13
N LEU A 27 4.24 -2.96 -17.86
CA LEU A 27 3.10 -3.35 -18.69
C LEU A 27 1.94 -2.35 -18.53
N ALA A 28 1.57 -2.00 -17.31
CA ALA A 28 0.48 -1.06 -17.04
C ALA A 28 0.78 0.33 -17.66
N ASP A 29 2.00 0.84 -17.54
CA ASP A 29 2.42 2.14 -18.08
C ASP A 29 2.22 2.25 -19.60
N ARG A 30 2.34 1.15 -20.35
CA ARG A 30 2.08 1.12 -21.80
C ARG A 30 0.62 1.34 -22.16
N TYR A 31 -0.29 0.94 -21.27
CA TYR A 31 -1.74 1.03 -21.47
C TYR A 31 -2.33 2.26 -20.79
N GLN A 32 -1.72 2.75 -19.70
CA GLN A 32 -2.23 3.84 -18.88
C GLN A 32 -2.69 5.07 -19.67
N PRO A 33 -2.01 5.54 -20.74
CA PRO A 33 -2.47 6.71 -21.51
C PRO A 33 -3.82 6.52 -22.21
N LYS A 34 -4.28 5.29 -22.34
CA LYS A 34 -5.56 4.93 -22.99
C LYS A 34 -6.63 4.52 -21.99
N LEU A 35 -6.30 4.47 -20.71
CA LEU A 35 -7.20 4.00 -19.66
C LEU A 35 -7.84 5.20 -18.94
N PRO A 36 -9.13 5.10 -18.56
CA PRO A 36 -9.83 6.18 -17.86
C PRO A 36 -9.46 6.28 -16.39
N TYR A 37 -8.87 5.24 -15.81
CA TYR A 37 -8.51 5.16 -14.40
C TYR A 37 -7.09 4.61 -14.23
N THR A 38 -6.43 5.05 -13.16
CA THR A 38 -5.09 4.58 -12.81
C THR A 38 -5.11 3.10 -12.43
N VAL A 39 -4.21 2.33 -13.05
CA VAL A 39 -3.99 0.93 -12.68
C VAL A 39 -3.24 0.88 -11.35
N LEU A 40 -3.77 0.15 -10.38
CA LEU A 40 -3.22 0.06 -9.02
C LEU A 40 -2.70 -1.34 -8.68
N LEU A 41 -3.16 -2.35 -9.41
CA LEU A 41 -2.94 -3.75 -9.10
C LEU A 41 -3.06 -4.57 -10.37
N ALA A 42 -2.54 -5.80 -10.38
CA ALA A 42 -2.87 -6.78 -11.40
C ALA A 42 -3.29 -8.11 -10.78
N ASN A 43 -4.17 -8.83 -11.48
CA ASN A 43 -4.40 -10.23 -11.20
C ASN A 43 -3.60 -11.06 -12.20
N VAL A 44 -2.64 -11.83 -11.70
CA VAL A 44 -1.73 -12.68 -12.48
C VAL A 44 -2.07 -14.14 -12.20
N ASP A 45 -2.53 -14.87 -13.19
CA ASP A 45 -2.94 -16.29 -13.08
C ASP A 45 -3.92 -16.55 -11.92
N GLY A 46 -4.85 -15.60 -11.67
CA GLY A 46 -5.83 -15.70 -10.59
C GLY A 46 -5.41 -15.15 -9.24
N LYS A 47 -4.14 -14.72 -9.07
CA LYS A 47 -3.61 -14.15 -7.83
C LYS A 47 -3.38 -12.65 -7.99
N ASP A 48 -3.77 -11.87 -6.99
CA ASP A 48 -3.54 -10.43 -6.94
C ASP A 48 -2.07 -10.13 -6.61
N GLU A 49 -1.43 -9.34 -7.46
CA GLU A 49 0.00 -8.99 -7.35
C GLU A 49 0.19 -7.48 -7.53
N GLU A 50 1.19 -6.94 -6.82
CA GLU A 50 1.56 -5.52 -6.92
C GLU A 50 2.12 -5.16 -8.30
N LEU A 51 2.11 -3.88 -8.62
CA LEU A 51 2.69 -3.39 -9.87
C LEU A 51 4.21 -3.64 -9.97
N THR A 52 4.89 -3.87 -8.86
CA THR A 52 6.31 -4.23 -8.79
C THR A 52 6.58 -5.70 -9.11
N TYR A 53 5.55 -6.55 -9.20
CA TYR A 53 5.69 -7.97 -9.51
C TYR A 53 6.32 -8.20 -10.87
N LEU A 54 7.31 -9.13 -10.92
CA LEU A 54 8.03 -9.49 -12.15
C LEU A 54 7.28 -10.60 -12.90
N LEU A 55 6.94 -10.33 -14.14
CA LEU A 55 6.42 -11.31 -15.09
C LEU A 55 7.61 -11.92 -15.84
N ASP A 56 7.90 -13.19 -15.61
CA ASP A 56 9.07 -13.91 -16.15
C ASP A 56 8.70 -15.18 -16.94
N ARG A 57 7.40 -15.48 -17.06
CA ARG A 57 6.85 -16.64 -17.76
C ARG A 57 5.57 -16.29 -18.48
N ASP A 58 5.11 -17.21 -19.32
CA ASP A 58 3.78 -17.13 -19.93
C ASP A 58 2.69 -17.10 -18.85
N CYS A 59 1.79 -16.13 -18.92
CA CYS A 59 0.78 -15.91 -17.90
C CYS A 59 -0.46 -15.17 -18.42
N VAL A 60 -1.52 -15.17 -17.61
CA VAL A 60 -2.72 -14.37 -17.83
C VAL A 60 -2.70 -13.19 -16.87
N VAL A 61 -2.79 -11.95 -17.41
CA VAL A 61 -2.74 -10.72 -16.62
C VAL A 61 -4.03 -9.93 -16.83
N ARG A 62 -4.62 -9.45 -15.74
CA ARG A 62 -5.72 -8.48 -15.75
C ARG A 62 -5.28 -7.24 -14.99
N LEU A 63 -5.26 -6.08 -15.62
CA LEU A 63 -4.98 -4.82 -14.94
C LEU A 63 -6.23 -4.34 -14.20
N LEU A 64 -6.05 -3.93 -12.95
CA LEU A 64 -7.12 -3.59 -12.02
C LEU A 64 -6.98 -2.14 -11.55
N ASP A 65 -8.09 -1.43 -11.52
CA ASP A 65 -8.21 -0.05 -11.03
C ASP A 65 -9.20 0.05 -9.87
N MET A 66 -9.43 1.27 -9.35
CA MET A 66 -10.28 1.57 -8.19
C MET A 66 -11.72 1.01 -8.27
N ARG A 67 -12.18 0.57 -9.42
CA ARG A 67 -13.49 -0.08 -9.58
C ARG A 67 -13.54 -1.49 -8.99
N THR A 68 -12.38 -2.10 -8.69
CA THR A 68 -12.31 -3.41 -8.01
C THR A 68 -12.08 -3.24 -6.52
N TYR A 69 -12.62 -4.19 -5.76
CA TYR A 69 -12.41 -4.22 -4.30
C TYR A 69 -10.92 -4.37 -3.93
N SER A 70 -10.20 -5.26 -4.60
CA SER A 70 -8.76 -5.48 -4.35
C SER A 70 -7.94 -4.22 -4.58
N ALA A 71 -8.15 -3.51 -5.70
CA ALA A 71 -7.41 -2.28 -5.99
C ALA A 71 -7.77 -1.15 -5.01
N ASN A 72 -9.04 -1.09 -4.56
CA ASN A 72 -9.44 -0.15 -3.51
C ASN A 72 -8.72 -0.44 -2.19
N LEU A 73 -8.54 -1.71 -1.80
CA LEU A 73 -7.75 -2.08 -0.63
C LEU A 73 -6.28 -1.67 -0.76
N VAL A 74 -5.68 -1.88 -1.94
CA VAL A 74 -4.29 -1.43 -2.22
C VAL A 74 -4.15 0.09 -2.01
N TYR A 75 -5.12 0.86 -2.49
CA TYR A 75 -5.16 2.31 -2.28
C TYR A 75 -5.25 2.67 -0.79
N GLN A 76 -6.17 2.03 -0.06
CA GLN A 76 -6.36 2.27 1.38
C GLN A 76 -5.11 1.91 2.20
N HIS A 77 -4.45 0.79 1.91
CA HIS A 77 -3.22 0.40 2.61
C HIS A 77 -2.08 1.40 2.35
N SER A 78 -1.92 1.83 1.09
CA SER A 78 -0.91 2.83 0.74
C SER A 78 -1.20 4.19 1.40
N LEU A 79 -2.46 4.62 1.40
CA LEU A 79 -2.90 5.83 2.10
C LEU A 79 -2.61 5.74 3.61
N SER A 80 -2.88 4.57 4.21
CA SER A 80 -2.60 4.34 5.63
C SER A 80 -1.11 4.46 5.97
N LEU A 81 -0.22 3.92 5.12
CA LEU A 81 1.22 4.07 5.32
C LEU A 81 1.67 5.53 5.20
N ILE A 82 1.16 6.26 4.19
CA ILE A 82 1.43 7.70 4.00
C ILE A 82 0.95 8.50 5.21
N TYR A 83 -0.25 8.21 5.72
CA TYR A 83 -0.80 8.85 6.92
C TYR A 83 0.06 8.61 8.15
N LEU A 84 0.43 7.36 8.44
CA LEU A 84 1.28 7.02 9.58
C LEU A 84 2.65 7.71 9.50
N LYS A 85 3.26 7.76 8.31
CA LYS A 85 4.50 8.51 8.07
C LYS A 85 4.32 10.01 8.31
N ALA A 86 3.24 10.61 7.83
CA ALA A 86 2.95 12.02 8.03
C ALA A 86 2.70 12.36 9.51
N VAL A 87 1.98 11.50 10.25
CA VAL A 87 1.80 11.64 11.70
C VAL A 87 3.16 11.62 12.41
N MET A 88 4.01 10.65 12.09
CA MET A 88 5.37 10.57 12.64
C MET A 88 6.19 11.83 12.39
N ASP A 89 6.13 12.37 11.15
CA ASP A 89 6.90 13.56 10.78
C ASP A 89 6.43 14.86 11.47
N VAL A 90 5.11 14.97 11.70
CA VAL A 90 4.50 16.21 12.20
C VAL A 90 4.30 16.18 13.71
N LEU A 91 3.86 15.05 14.24
CA LEU A 91 3.46 14.91 15.65
C LEU A 91 4.46 14.09 16.48
N GLY A 92 5.41 13.42 15.82
CA GLY A 92 6.39 12.55 16.45
C GLY A 92 5.93 11.09 16.56
N ASP A 93 6.67 10.30 17.32
CA ASP A 93 6.42 8.86 17.52
C ASP A 93 5.24 8.63 18.48
N LEU A 94 4.04 8.70 17.93
CA LEU A 94 2.78 8.47 18.64
C LEU A 94 2.17 7.14 18.25
N SER A 95 1.47 6.50 19.20
CA SER A 95 0.69 5.31 18.90
C SER A 95 -0.56 5.70 18.10
N VAL A 96 -0.68 5.13 16.90
CA VAL A 96 -1.81 5.34 16.00
C VAL A 96 -2.50 4.01 15.74
N GLU A 97 -3.78 3.94 16.02
CA GLU A 97 -4.63 2.81 15.68
C GLU A 97 -5.49 3.16 14.46
N ILE A 98 -5.47 2.29 13.45
CA ILE A 98 -6.37 2.39 12.29
C ILE A 98 -7.49 1.38 12.51
N GLU A 99 -8.67 1.90 12.79
CA GLU A 99 -9.86 1.14 13.10
C GLU A 99 -10.65 0.77 11.83
N ASN A 100 -11.79 0.12 12.04
CA ASN A 100 -12.71 -0.24 10.97
C ASN A 100 -13.25 0.99 10.22
N SER A 101 -13.61 0.81 8.96
CA SER A 101 -14.19 1.88 8.15
C SER A 101 -15.53 2.37 8.72
N LEU A 102 -15.64 3.68 8.90
CA LEU A 102 -16.90 4.36 9.16
C LEU A 102 -17.47 4.86 7.81
N ASN A 103 -18.55 4.26 7.35
CA ASN A 103 -19.12 4.51 6.01
C ASN A 103 -18.10 4.23 4.90
N LYS A 104 -17.53 5.28 4.30
CA LYS A 104 -16.55 5.21 3.21
C LYS A 104 -15.14 5.68 3.62
N GLY A 105 -14.94 6.04 4.89
CA GLY A 105 -13.67 6.51 5.42
C GLY A 105 -13.05 5.54 6.41
N LEU A 106 -11.74 5.64 6.61
CA LEU A 106 -11.03 4.95 7.69
C LEU A 106 -11.10 5.83 8.95
N TYR A 107 -11.46 5.22 10.08
CA TYR A 107 -11.36 5.87 11.37
C TYR A 107 -9.98 5.58 11.98
N THR A 108 -9.33 6.63 12.48
CA THR A 108 -8.02 6.51 13.10
C THR A 108 -8.03 7.18 14.48
N GLU A 109 -7.36 6.56 15.43
CA GLU A 109 -7.18 7.11 16.78
C GLU A 109 -5.69 7.33 17.04
N ILE A 110 -5.33 8.57 17.38
CA ILE A 110 -3.98 8.93 17.81
C ILE A 110 -3.99 9.02 19.34
N LYS A 111 -3.23 8.15 20.00
CA LYS A 111 -3.15 8.11 21.46
C LYS A 111 -2.24 9.21 21.97
N THR A 112 -2.83 10.28 22.48
CA THR A 112 -2.14 11.41 23.08
C THR A 112 -2.78 11.82 24.40
N PRO A 113 -2.02 12.44 25.33
CA PRO A 113 -2.58 13.00 26.58
C PRO A 113 -3.57 14.15 26.33
N GLU A 114 -3.36 14.93 25.28
CA GLU A 114 -4.20 16.06 24.90
C GLU A 114 -4.85 15.81 23.55
N PRO A 115 -6.10 16.29 23.32
CA PRO A 115 -6.79 16.14 22.05
C PRO A 115 -6.01 16.81 20.89
N ILE A 116 -5.94 16.14 19.74
CA ILE A 116 -5.35 16.69 18.53
C ILE A 116 -6.16 17.90 18.05
N THR A 117 -5.47 19.00 17.74
CA THR A 117 -6.08 20.23 17.25
C THR A 117 -6.37 20.18 15.75
N GLU A 118 -7.23 21.09 15.26
CA GLU A 118 -7.51 21.18 13.82
C GLU A 118 -6.27 21.63 13.03
N GLU A 119 -5.42 22.46 13.60
CA GLU A 119 -4.16 22.91 13.01
C GLU A 119 -3.19 21.74 12.84
N GLN A 120 -3.13 20.84 13.84
CA GLN A 120 -2.30 19.64 13.75
C GLN A 120 -2.81 18.67 12.68
N ILE A 121 -4.14 18.50 12.58
CA ILE A 121 -4.75 17.67 11.51
C ILE A 121 -4.41 18.27 10.13
N ALA A 122 -4.57 19.58 9.96
CA ALA A 122 -4.23 20.26 8.71
C ALA A 122 -2.73 20.14 8.37
N ALA A 123 -1.84 20.19 9.36
CA ALA A 123 -0.40 20.00 9.16
C ALA A 123 -0.07 18.56 8.72
N VAL A 124 -0.73 17.55 9.31
CA VAL A 124 -0.57 16.14 8.89
C VAL A 124 -1.07 15.96 7.45
N GLU A 125 -2.24 16.48 7.11
CA GLU A 125 -2.79 16.43 5.75
C GLU A 125 -1.87 17.11 4.73
N GLN A 126 -1.35 18.29 5.06
CA GLN A 126 -0.36 18.99 4.24
C GLN A 126 0.89 18.13 4.00
N ARG A 127 1.40 17.48 5.04
CA ARG A 127 2.55 16.58 4.92
C ARG A 127 2.24 15.36 4.05
N MET A 128 1.04 14.80 4.13
CA MET A 128 0.60 13.72 3.24
C MET A 128 0.61 14.18 1.77
N HIS A 129 0.08 15.37 1.47
CA HIS A 129 0.14 15.93 0.11
C HIS A 129 1.57 16.14 -0.39
N GLU A 130 2.49 16.54 0.47
CA GLU A 130 3.92 16.67 0.12
C GLU A 130 4.53 15.31 -0.23
N LEU A 131 4.27 14.27 0.58
CA LEU A 131 4.74 12.90 0.32
C LEU A 131 4.19 12.38 -1.00
N VAL A 132 2.91 12.61 -1.28
CA VAL A 132 2.27 12.18 -2.55
C VAL A 132 2.87 12.94 -3.74
N LYS A 133 3.03 14.25 -3.63
CA LYS A 133 3.63 15.08 -4.69
C LYS A 133 5.08 14.70 -4.99
N ALA A 134 5.82 14.23 -4.00
CA ALA A 134 7.20 13.79 -4.15
C ALA A 134 7.33 12.43 -4.84
N ASP A 135 6.24 11.68 -5.00
CA ASP A 135 6.16 10.34 -5.63
C ASP A 135 7.23 9.38 -5.11
N LEU A 136 7.33 9.27 -3.79
CA LEU A 136 8.35 8.48 -3.11
C LEU A 136 8.08 6.98 -3.22
N PRO A 137 9.10 6.14 -3.40
CA PRO A 137 8.93 4.70 -3.50
C PRO A 137 8.41 4.10 -2.19
N ILE A 138 7.45 3.18 -2.31
CA ILE A 138 7.00 2.31 -1.23
C ILE A 138 7.67 0.95 -1.44
N VAL A 139 8.59 0.60 -0.55
CA VAL A 139 9.43 -0.59 -0.69
C VAL A 139 8.90 -1.71 0.20
N ARG A 140 8.57 -2.85 -0.43
CA ARG A 140 8.18 -4.07 0.28
C ARG A 140 9.41 -4.89 0.64
N GLU A 141 9.50 -5.27 1.89
CA GLU A 141 10.51 -6.19 2.44
C GLU A 141 9.81 -7.39 3.05
N VAL A 142 10.34 -8.58 2.84
CA VAL A 142 9.80 -9.82 3.39
C VAL A 142 10.84 -10.41 4.34
N TYR A 143 10.44 -10.62 5.58
CA TYR A 143 11.28 -11.17 6.64
C TYR A 143 10.74 -12.51 7.12
N SER A 144 11.61 -13.36 7.63
CA SER A 144 11.18 -14.49 8.43
C SER A 144 10.44 -13.99 9.68
N ARG A 145 9.60 -14.84 10.26
CA ARG A 145 8.91 -14.54 11.52
C ARG A 145 9.88 -14.08 12.62
N GLN A 146 11.01 -14.76 12.75
CA GLN A 146 12.01 -14.43 13.77
C GLN A 146 12.61 -13.04 13.56
N GLU A 147 13.02 -12.70 12.34
CA GLU A 147 13.52 -11.36 12.01
C GLU A 147 12.46 -10.28 12.25
N ALA A 148 11.18 -10.56 11.93
CA ALA A 148 10.08 -9.64 12.17
C ALA A 148 9.83 -9.38 13.67
N ILE A 149 9.97 -10.39 14.53
CA ILE A 149 9.91 -10.25 16.00
C ILE A 149 11.03 -9.34 16.48
N GLU A 150 12.26 -9.54 16.00
CA GLU A 150 13.42 -8.71 16.35
C GLU A 150 13.26 -7.25 15.88
N ILE A 151 12.73 -7.04 14.65
CA ILE A 151 12.43 -5.71 14.13
C ILE A 151 11.42 -4.99 15.04
N TRP A 152 10.30 -5.63 15.39
CA TRP A 152 9.30 -5.05 16.28
C TRP A 152 9.83 -4.78 17.68
N GLY A 153 10.66 -5.66 18.21
CA GLY A 153 11.33 -5.45 19.50
C GLY A 153 12.19 -4.19 19.50
N SER A 154 12.87 -3.89 18.39
CA SER A 154 13.70 -2.69 18.25
C SER A 154 12.92 -1.38 18.17
N TYR A 155 11.66 -1.40 17.72
CA TYR A 155 10.78 -0.24 17.61
C TYR A 155 9.94 0.04 18.87
N ASN A 156 10.17 -0.71 19.97
CA ASN A 156 9.44 -0.56 21.24
C ASN A 156 7.91 -0.77 21.12
N TYR A 157 7.48 -1.68 20.22
CA TYR A 157 6.09 -2.13 20.10
C TYR A 157 5.94 -3.58 20.61
N PRO A 158 6.02 -3.82 21.93
CA PRO A 158 6.04 -5.17 22.50
C PRO A 158 4.77 -5.97 22.23
N GLU A 159 3.63 -5.31 22.08
CA GLU A 159 2.35 -5.96 21.75
C GLU A 159 2.37 -6.57 20.34
N LYS A 160 2.99 -5.89 19.35
CA LYS A 160 3.11 -6.39 17.98
C LYS A 160 4.11 -7.55 17.88
N SER A 161 5.20 -7.48 18.63
CA SER A 161 6.16 -8.58 18.76
C SER A 161 5.46 -9.83 19.32
N ARG A 162 4.70 -9.69 20.41
CA ARG A 162 3.93 -10.78 21.02
C ARG A 162 2.90 -11.41 20.08
N LEU A 163 2.22 -10.62 19.26
CA LEU A 163 1.28 -11.15 18.25
C LEU A 163 1.99 -12.09 17.28
N LEU A 164 3.17 -11.74 16.80
CA LEU A 164 3.98 -12.61 15.93
C LEU A 164 4.57 -13.82 16.67
N GLU A 165 4.92 -13.68 17.95
CA GLU A 165 5.40 -14.78 18.79
C GLU A 165 4.35 -15.89 18.93
N HIS A 166 3.07 -15.52 18.96
CA HIS A 166 1.95 -16.47 19.09
C HIS A 166 1.37 -16.95 17.74
N ALA A 167 1.76 -16.35 16.64
CA ALA A 167 1.30 -16.70 15.28
C ALA A 167 2.19 -17.80 14.68
N GLU A 168 2.06 -19.04 15.17
CA GLU A 168 2.89 -20.18 14.75
C GLU A 168 2.74 -20.55 13.26
N ASP A 169 1.61 -20.20 12.66
CA ASP A 169 1.26 -20.42 11.25
C ASP A 169 1.83 -19.36 10.30
N VAL A 170 2.42 -18.27 10.84
CA VAL A 170 3.03 -17.20 10.05
C VAL A 170 4.52 -17.49 9.84
N GLU A 171 4.91 -17.94 8.65
CA GLU A 171 6.32 -18.18 8.30
C GLU A 171 7.06 -16.90 7.96
N THR A 172 6.39 -15.93 7.32
CA THR A 172 6.98 -14.67 6.86
C THR A 172 6.08 -13.47 7.14
N ALA A 173 6.68 -12.32 7.40
CA ALA A 173 6.00 -11.05 7.60
C ALA A 173 6.42 -10.04 6.53
N LYS A 174 5.46 -9.25 6.03
CA LYS A 174 5.69 -8.22 5.02
C LYS A 174 5.73 -6.85 5.69
N PHE A 175 6.83 -6.16 5.50
CA PHE A 175 6.97 -4.78 5.91
C PHE A 175 7.00 -3.87 4.68
N TYR A 176 6.49 -2.66 4.85
CA TYR A 176 6.58 -1.62 3.84
C TYR A 176 7.32 -0.42 4.43
N THR A 177 8.28 0.08 3.68
CA THR A 177 9.13 1.21 4.07
C THR A 177 8.86 2.39 3.15
N LEU A 178 8.60 3.55 3.75
CA LEU A 178 8.45 4.85 3.10
C LEU A 178 9.38 5.86 3.78
N GLU A 179 10.41 6.31 3.06
CA GLU A 179 11.35 7.34 3.54
C GLU A 179 11.88 7.05 4.97
N GLY A 180 12.34 5.82 5.19
CA GLY A 180 12.85 5.35 6.48
C GLY A 180 11.79 4.96 7.52
N TYR A 181 10.53 5.34 7.35
CA TYR A 181 9.43 4.84 8.17
C TYR A 181 9.02 3.44 7.71
N ARG A 182 9.02 2.48 8.63
CA ARG A 182 8.70 1.08 8.34
C ARG A 182 7.49 0.63 9.15
N ASN A 183 6.55 -0.06 8.51
CA ASN A 183 5.43 -0.68 9.21
C ASN A 183 5.01 -2.01 8.56
N PHE A 184 4.28 -2.82 9.30
CA PHE A 184 3.77 -4.10 8.87
C PHE A 184 2.35 -3.97 8.29
N PHE A 185 2.12 -4.59 7.14
CA PHE A 185 0.79 -4.67 6.54
C PHE A 185 0.53 -6.05 5.94
N TYR A 186 -0.67 -6.56 6.11
CA TYR A 186 -1.08 -7.82 5.49
C TYR A 186 -1.35 -7.69 3.98
N GLY A 187 -1.78 -6.51 3.54
CA GLY A 187 -2.20 -6.25 2.17
C GLY A 187 -1.07 -5.85 1.23
N LEU A 188 -1.44 -5.62 -0.02
CA LEU A 188 -0.58 -5.12 -1.07
C LEU A 188 -0.65 -3.59 -1.11
N MET A 189 0.38 -2.95 -1.70
CA MET A 189 0.47 -1.48 -1.82
C MET A 189 0.80 -1.04 -3.23
N THR A 190 0.63 0.25 -3.49
CA THR A 190 1.11 0.92 -4.70
C THR A 190 2.65 0.99 -4.71
N PRO A 191 3.29 1.11 -5.88
CA PRO A 191 4.75 1.16 -5.96
C PRO A 191 5.34 2.46 -5.40
N SER A 192 4.54 3.53 -5.35
CA SER A 192 4.96 4.83 -4.84
C SER A 192 3.78 5.63 -4.30
N THR A 193 4.07 6.72 -3.60
CA THR A 193 3.07 7.60 -2.98
C THR A 193 2.23 8.37 -3.99
N GLY A 194 2.76 8.65 -5.20
CA GLY A 194 2.08 9.40 -6.25
C GLY A 194 0.80 8.75 -6.78
N TYR A 195 0.58 7.47 -6.50
CA TYR A 195 -0.67 6.78 -6.85
C TYR A 195 -1.86 7.16 -5.94
N VAL A 196 -1.63 7.84 -4.81
CA VAL A 196 -2.64 8.13 -3.78
C VAL A 196 -2.95 9.62 -3.75
N GLU A 197 -3.59 10.12 -4.83
CA GLU A 197 -3.83 11.57 -5.01
C GLU A 197 -5.05 12.11 -4.25
N HIS A 198 -6.03 11.25 -3.95
CA HIS A 198 -7.35 11.69 -3.47
C HIS A 198 -7.63 11.20 -2.05
N PHE A 199 -7.50 12.08 -1.08
CA PHE A 199 -7.84 11.85 0.31
C PHE A 199 -8.16 13.18 1.01
N GLU A 200 -8.73 13.08 2.19
CA GLU A 200 -9.03 14.21 3.07
C GLU A 200 -8.99 13.71 4.51
N LEU A 201 -8.45 14.49 5.42
CA LEU A 201 -8.52 14.25 6.86
C LEU A 201 -9.65 15.08 7.47
N ARG A 202 -10.45 14.47 8.33
CA ARG A 202 -11.51 15.15 9.07
C ARG A 202 -11.46 14.78 10.54
N LYS A 203 -11.57 15.78 11.40
CA LYS A 203 -11.77 15.53 12.82
C LYS A 203 -13.08 14.80 13.03
N TYR A 204 -13.01 13.64 13.69
CA TYR A 204 -14.19 12.94 14.17
C TYR A 204 -14.50 13.38 15.59
N ARG A 205 -15.76 13.59 15.89
CA ARG A 205 -16.23 14.13 17.18
C ARG A 205 -16.11 13.07 18.29
#